data_2390f9e7bef12f9621a601c70d96946d
#
_entry.id   2390f9e7bef12f9621a601c70d96946d
#
_cell.length_a   1.000
_cell.length_b   1.000
_cell.length_c   1.000
_cell.angle_alpha   90.00
_cell.angle_beta   90.00
_cell.angle_gamma   90.00
#
_symmetry.space_group_name_H-M   'P 1'
#
loop_
_entity.id
_entity.type
_entity.pdbx_description
1 polymer ?
#
loop_
_entity_poly.entity_id
_entity_poly.type
_entity_poly.pdbx_seq_one_letter_code
_entity_poly.pdbx_strand_id
1 'polypeptide(L)'
;MMSSFPPHRPAESTHQRLIEFVKTALINIFVSPYATVCDLYCGKVPDEEKWDEAQIGHYIGIDVTTSGVSEVREAWESRRKAYTSEFLEFDPCIEDIDMHWKNKENQADIVFCMQHLPLCVETEEKLKRLLHNVSSLLKPGGYFLGITPDSSTIWAKYQKNVEAYHNKGGGMKPNIFPNSIRSESYMITFEVEEEKFPFFGKKYQLKFAGDMSGETHCLVHFPSLIRLAREAGLDYVEIQNLTEFYDDNSWLLRAQLAGMLVDAGHNLVDQRGRLLQRSYDVLGLYTTFIFQKPDPDITPPLMTPLLEDGSHNHDEATFIPQRDWQVVSWREDDKNVPPESSSGLTKIIEQKGILGPGPAELRFSDAI
;
A
#
# COMPACT_ATOMS: atom_id res chain seq x y z
N MET A 1 7.02 49.47 7.62
CA MET A 1 7.18 48.03 7.94
C MET A 1 5.92 47.33 7.49
N MET A 2 5.95 46.75 6.29
CA MET A 2 4.83 45.94 5.78
C MET A 2 5.06 44.50 6.24
N SER A 3 4.15 44.03 7.08
CA SER A 3 4.07 42.65 7.52
C SER A 3 3.67 41.80 6.30
N SER A 4 4.61 41.05 5.75
CA SER A 4 4.32 40.05 4.74
C SER A 4 3.68 38.84 5.43
N PHE A 5 2.36 38.70 5.30
CA PHE A 5 1.69 37.47 5.63
C PHE A 5 2.26 36.34 4.75
N PRO A 6 2.57 35.16 5.31
CA PRO A 6 2.98 34.03 4.48
C PRO A 6 1.84 33.69 3.52
N PRO A 7 2.14 33.25 2.29
CA PRO A 7 1.11 32.88 1.33
C PRO A 7 0.25 31.78 1.94
N HIS A 8 -1.07 31.96 1.95
CA HIS A 8 -2.03 30.94 2.34
C HIS A 8 -1.79 29.70 1.47
N ARG A 9 -1.27 28.63 2.06
CA ARG A 9 -1.36 27.30 1.43
C ARG A 9 -2.85 27.01 1.21
N PRO A 10 -3.27 26.59 0.00
CA PRO A 10 -4.64 26.17 -0.21
C PRO A 10 -4.97 25.08 0.81
N ALA A 11 -6.15 25.17 1.42
CA ALA A 11 -6.57 24.20 2.43
C ALA A 11 -6.58 22.81 1.80
N GLU A 12 -5.72 21.93 2.27
CA GLU A 12 -5.65 20.54 1.81
C GLU A 12 -7.02 19.86 2.03
N SER A 13 -7.44 19.09 1.03
CA SER A 13 -8.70 18.35 1.12
C SER A 13 -8.62 17.24 2.18
N THR A 14 -9.78 16.79 2.67
CA THR A 14 -9.85 15.70 3.67
C THR A 14 -9.09 14.46 3.21
N HIS A 15 -9.23 14.06 1.93
CA HIS A 15 -8.56 12.87 1.43
C HIS A 15 -7.04 13.04 1.36
N GLN A 16 -6.55 14.21 0.92
CA GLN A 16 -5.10 14.49 0.87
C GLN A 16 -4.48 14.37 2.26
N ARG A 17 -5.09 14.99 3.28
CA ARG A 17 -4.59 14.91 4.66
C ARG A 17 -4.58 13.48 5.22
N LEU A 18 -5.60 12.68 4.90
CA LEU A 18 -5.64 11.28 5.30
C LEU A 18 -4.55 10.44 4.61
N ILE A 19 -4.32 10.66 3.32
CA ILE A 19 -3.25 9.98 2.59
C ILE A 19 -1.87 10.42 3.07
N GLU A 20 -1.67 11.71 3.32
CA GLU A 20 -0.41 12.22 3.89
C GLU A 20 -0.11 11.61 5.27
N PHE A 21 -1.14 11.43 6.09
CA PHE A 21 -1.02 10.70 7.35
C PHE A 21 -0.54 9.25 7.13
N VAL A 22 -1.16 8.51 6.20
CA VAL A 22 -0.78 7.12 5.93
C VAL A 22 0.63 7.03 5.34
N LYS A 23 1.01 7.93 4.43
CA LYS A 23 2.39 8.00 3.91
C LYS A 23 3.41 8.17 5.04
N THR A 24 3.17 9.13 5.95
CA THR A 24 4.04 9.35 7.10
C THR A 24 4.12 8.12 7.99
N ALA A 25 3.00 7.44 8.22
CA ALA A 25 2.96 6.21 9.00
C ALA A 25 3.79 5.10 8.35
N LEU A 26 3.62 4.85 7.04
CA LEU A 26 4.39 3.85 6.30
C LEU A 26 5.90 4.15 6.32
N ILE A 27 6.28 5.41 6.13
CA ILE A 27 7.68 5.82 6.21
C ILE A 27 8.23 5.54 7.62
N ASN A 28 7.51 5.92 8.67
CA ASN A 28 7.94 5.70 10.05
C ASN A 28 8.03 4.22 10.45
N ILE A 29 7.19 3.36 9.85
CA ILE A 29 7.19 1.92 10.14
C ILE A 29 8.33 1.21 9.39
N PHE A 30 8.53 1.54 8.12
CA PHE A 30 9.39 0.74 7.23
C PHE A 30 10.77 1.35 6.96
N VAL A 31 10.95 2.67 7.10
CA VAL A 31 12.22 3.33 6.78
C VAL A 31 13.10 3.41 8.01
N SER A 32 14.21 2.71 7.98
CA SER A 32 15.26 2.84 8.99
C SER A 32 16.19 4.02 8.69
N PRO A 33 16.83 4.64 9.71
CA PRO A 33 17.87 5.62 9.48
C PRO A 33 18.96 5.09 8.54
N TYR A 34 19.45 5.95 7.66
CA TYR A 34 20.45 5.65 6.64
C TYR A 34 20.03 4.65 5.54
N ALA A 35 18.74 4.28 5.46
CA ALA A 35 18.23 3.43 4.40
C ALA A 35 18.36 4.10 3.03
N THR A 36 18.52 3.29 1.99
CA THR A 36 18.35 3.68 0.59
C THR A 36 16.90 3.52 0.21
N VAL A 37 16.26 4.63 -0.16
CA VAL A 37 14.83 4.68 -0.53
C VAL A 37 14.70 4.97 -2.01
N CYS A 38 13.86 4.19 -2.71
CA CYS A 38 13.44 4.48 -4.08
C CYS A 38 11.97 4.88 -4.11
N ASP A 39 11.67 6.01 -4.74
CA ASP A 39 10.32 6.54 -4.88
C ASP A 39 9.92 6.52 -6.35
N LEU A 40 8.99 5.64 -6.70
CA LEU A 40 8.47 5.49 -8.07
C LEU A 40 7.39 6.53 -8.33
N TYR A 41 7.48 7.21 -9.46
CA TYR A 41 6.60 8.31 -9.84
C TYR A 41 6.65 9.45 -8.81
N CYS A 42 7.87 9.82 -8.44
CA CYS A 42 8.14 10.77 -7.36
C CYS A 42 7.63 12.21 -7.65
N GLY A 43 7.31 12.54 -8.90
CA GLY A 43 6.81 13.86 -9.28
C GLY A 43 7.74 14.98 -8.82
N LYS A 44 7.18 15.96 -8.11
CA LYS A 44 7.94 17.08 -7.51
C LYS A 44 8.46 16.77 -6.09
N VAL A 45 8.55 15.51 -5.73
CA VAL A 45 8.98 15.01 -4.41
C VAL A 45 8.26 15.74 -3.26
N PRO A 46 6.94 15.60 -3.17
CA PRO A 46 6.15 16.28 -2.15
C PRO A 46 6.50 15.82 -0.73
N ASP A 47 7.09 14.63 -0.59
CA ASP A 47 7.42 13.97 0.67
C ASP A 47 8.84 14.26 1.17
N GLU A 48 9.53 15.27 0.62
CA GLU A 48 10.92 15.63 0.96
C GLU A 48 11.17 15.81 2.46
N GLU A 49 10.26 16.49 3.16
CA GLU A 49 10.37 16.71 4.60
C GLU A 49 10.30 15.41 5.39
N LYS A 50 9.48 14.43 4.94
CA LYS A 50 9.37 13.12 5.56
C LYS A 50 10.65 12.29 5.42
N TRP A 51 11.34 12.43 4.27
CA TRP A 51 12.63 11.77 4.05
C TRP A 51 13.73 12.36 4.96
N ASP A 52 13.71 13.68 5.16
CA ASP A 52 14.61 14.36 6.11
C ASP A 52 14.37 13.88 7.54
N GLU A 53 13.11 13.79 7.97
CA GLU A 53 12.72 13.31 9.29
C GLU A 53 13.09 11.84 9.50
N ALA A 54 12.96 10.99 8.47
CA ALA A 54 13.34 9.59 8.50
C ALA A 54 14.87 9.38 8.48
N GLN A 55 15.67 10.45 8.26
CA GLN A 55 17.13 10.40 8.22
C GLN A 55 17.67 9.38 7.23
N ILE A 56 17.12 9.32 6.02
CA ILE A 56 17.56 8.38 4.99
C ILE A 56 19.02 8.61 4.61
N GLY A 57 19.69 7.58 4.05
CA GLY A 57 21.08 7.68 3.58
C GLY A 57 21.21 8.00 2.10
N HIS A 58 20.27 7.52 1.30
CA HIS A 58 20.24 7.72 -0.15
C HIS A 58 18.81 7.74 -0.68
N TYR A 59 18.53 8.65 -1.62
CA TYR A 59 17.23 8.78 -2.27
C TYR A 59 17.35 8.52 -3.77
N ILE A 60 16.50 7.66 -4.31
CA ILE A 60 16.37 7.38 -5.74
C ILE A 60 14.97 7.81 -6.17
N GLY A 61 14.85 8.87 -6.95
CA GLY A 61 13.59 9.31 -7.52
C GLY A 61 13.45 8.85 -8.97
N ILE A 62 12.33 8.21 -9.31
CA ILE A 62 12.03 7.77 -10.68
C ILE A 62 10.74 8.43 -11.13
N ASP A 63 10.76 9.12 -12.26
CA ASP A 63 9.58 9.74 -12.86
C ASP A 63 9.63 9.73 -14.39
N VAL A 64 8.46 9.86 -15.03
CA VAL A 64 8.30 9.82 -16.49
C VAL A 64 8.52 11.19 -17.15
N THR A 65 8.64 12.27 -16.39
CA THR A 65 8.67 13.63 -16.93
C THR A 65 10.03 14.29 -16.78
N THR A 66 10.64 14.66 -17.90
CA THR A 66 11.93 15.38 -17.98
C THR A 66 11.92 16.68 -17.20
N SER A 67 10.86 17.47 -17.32
CA SER A 67 10.76 18.77 -16.65
C SER A 67 10.64 18.61 -15.13
N GLY A 68 9.89 17.60 -14.66
CA GLY A 68 9.75 17.31 -13.25
C GLY A 68 11.08 16.90 -12.60
N VAL A 69 11.78 15.95 -13.21
CA VAL A 69 13.07 15.44 -12.73
C VAL A 69 14.15 16.52 -12.68
N SER A 70 14.25 17.38 -13.70
CA SER A 70 15.26 18.44 -13.75
C SER A 70 15.01 19.51 -12.68
N GLU A 71 13.78 19.98 -12.55
CA GLU A 71 13.40 20.98 -11.55
C GLU A 71 13.64 20.47 -10.12
N VAL A 72 13.30 19.21 -9.86
CA VAL A 72 13.50 18.57 -8.56
C VAL A 72 14.99 18.42 -8.26
N ARG A 73 15.79 17.96 -9.22
CA ARG A 73 17.24 17.83 -9.06
C ARG A 73 17.88 19.15 -8.69
N GLU A 74 17.58 20.23 -9.41
CA GLU A 74 18.12 21.58 -9.12
C GLU A 74 17.68 22.07 -7.74
N ALA A 75 16.40 21.89 -7.39
CA ALA A 75 15.87 22.27 -6.08
C ALA A 75 16.54 21.48 -4.96
N TRP A 76 16.76 20.19 -5.16
CA TRP A 76 17.40 19.30 -4.21
C TRP A 76 18.87 19.62 -3.97
N GLU A 77 19.64 19.82 -5.05
CA GLU A 77 21.06 20.21 -4.98
C GLU A 77 21.25 21.56 -4.27
N SER A 78 20.28 22.48 -4.40
CA SER A 78 20.34 23.78 -3.74
C SER A 78 20.14 23.72 -2.22
N ARG A 79 19.51 22.66 -1.68
CA ARG A 79 19.08 22.58 -0.28
C ARG A 79 20.07 21.89 0.66
N ARG A 80 21.27 21.47 0.22
CA ARG A 80 22.31 20.83 1.05
C ARG A 80 21.76 19.74 1.96
N LYS A 81 21.16 18.71 1.36
CA LYS A 81 20.67 17.53 2.11
C LYS A 81 21.78 16.77 2.79
N ALA A 82 21.45 16.12 3.91
CA ALA A 82 22.38 15.26 4.65
C ALA A 82 22.64 13.91 3.96
N TYR A 83 21.86 13.56 2.94
CA TYR A 83 21.94 12.31 2.18
C TYR A 83 22.12 12.57 0.69
N THR A 84 22.61 11.56 -0.02
CA THR A 84 22.81 11.62 -1.47
C THR A 84 21.53 11.32 -2.22
N SER A 85 21.44 11.76 -3.48
CA SER A 85 20.25 11.50 -4.31
C SER A 85 20.64 11.18 -5.75
N GLU A 86 19.80 10.36 -6.39
CA GLU A 86 19.83 10.03 -7.80
C GLU A 86 18.42 10.18 -8.38
N PHE A 87 18.31 10.79 -9.56
CA PHE A 87 17.04 10.99 -10.24
C PHE A 87 17.13 10.37 -11.64
N LEU A 88 16.21 9.42 -11.91
CA LEU A 88 16.13 8.70 -13.17
C LEU A 88 14.84 9.06 -13.89
N GLU A 89 14.97 9.33 -15.19
CA GLU A 89 13.85 9.69 -16.06
C GLU A 89 13.53 8.52 -16.98
N PHE A 90 12.50 7.76 -16.66
CA PHE A 90 11.92 6.71 -17.49
C PHE A 90 10.59 6.22 -16.90
N ASP A 91 9.78 5.53 -17.71
CA ASP A 91 8.57 4.87 -17.22
C ASP A 91 8.87 3.44 -16.75
N PRO A 92 8.83 3.16 -15.43
CA PRO A 92 9.13 1.84 -14.90
C PRO A 92 8.14 0.74 -15.31
N CYS A 93 6.99 1.09 -15.93
CA CYS A 93 6.04 0.15 -16.52
C CYS A 93 6.34 -0.21 -17.97
N ILE A 94 7.22 0.54 -18.63
CA ILE A 94 7.51 0.38 -20.07
C ILE A 94 8.96 -0.02 -20.28
N GLU A 95 9.87 0.70 -19.67
CA GLU A 95 11.31 0.56 -19.90
C GLU A 95 11.97 -0.32 -18.85
N ASP A 96 13.11 -0.91 -19.22
CA ASP A 96 13.91 -1.71 -18.32
C ASP A 96 14.86 -0.82 -17.53
N ILE A 97 14.86 -0.96 -16.21
CA ILE A 97 15.73 -0.18 -15.33
C ILE A 97 17.22 -0.36 -15.65
N ASP A 98 17.61 -1.53 -16.14
CA ASP A 98 19.00 -1.84 -16.50
C ASP A 98 19.54 -0.92 -17.59
N MET A 99 18.67 -0.29 -18.38
CA MET A 99 19.05 0.68 -19.41
C MET A 99 19.36 2.06 -18.83
N HIS A 100 18.78 2.41 -17.70
CA HIS A 100 18.84 3.74 -17.09
C HIS A 100 19.74 3.79 -15.84
N TRP A 101 19.81 2.68 -15.11
CA TRP A 101 20.52 2.61 -13.84
C TRP A 101 21.89 1.96 -14.00
N LYS A 102 22.92 2.81 -14.01
CA LYS A 102 24.32 2.37 -14.21
C LYS A 102 24.99 1.87 -12.93
N ASN A 103 24.51 2.35 -11.79
CA ASN A 103 25.19 2.18 -10.49
C ASN A 103 24.45 1.14 -9.64
N LYS A 104 24.51 -0.13 -10.03
CA LYS A 104 23.83 -1.25 -9.34
C LYS A 104 24.29 -1.51 -7.90
N GLU A 105 25.31 -0.78 -7.42
CA GLU A 105 25.81 -0.90 -6.05
C GLU A 105 24.85 -0.31 -5.01
N ASN A 106 23.96 0.62 -5.43
CA ASN A 106 23.04 1.33 -4.55
C ASN A 106 21.61 0.74 -4.59
N GLN A 107 21.49 -0.59 -4.44
CA GLN A 107 20.14 -1.17 -4.33
C GLN A 107 19.38 -0.57 -3.17
N ALA A 108 18.06 -0.47 -3.33
CA ALA A 108 17.16 0.12 -2.35
C ALA A 108 16.82 -0.87 -1.24
N ASP A 109 16.76 -0.38 -0.02
CA ASP A 109 16.19 -1.11 1.12
C ASP A 109 14.66 -1.11 0.98
N ILE A 110 14.10 -0.03 0.40
CA ILE A 110 12.65 0.13 0.24
C ILE A 110 12.36 0.81 -1.09
N VAL A 111 11.38 0.27 -1.81
CA VAL A 111 10.77 0.89 -3.01
C VAL A 111 9.33 1.28 -2.70
N PHE A 112 9.02 2.55 -2.87
CA PHE A 112 7.66 3.08 -2.71
C PHE A 112 6.97 3.29 -4.06
N CYS A 113 5.66 2.99 -4.11
CA CYS A 113 4.77 3.41 -5.19
C CYS A 113 3.50 3.99 -4.56
N MET A 114 3.55 5.29 -4.27
CA MET A 114 2.48 5.99 -3.59
C MET A 114 1.41 6.43 -4.60
N GLN A 115 0.25 5.78 -4.57
CA GLN A 115 -0.95 6.08 -5.38
C GLN A 115 -0.85 5.85 -6.90
N HIS A 116 0.29 5.45 -7.47
CA HIS A 116 0.44 5.25 -8.92
C HIS A 116 0.16 3.83 -9.41
N LEU A 117 0.11 2.84 -8.52
CA LEU A 117 -0.14 1.44 -8.89
C LEU A 117 -1.38 1.24 -9.81
N PRO A 118 -2.51 1.98 -9.63
CA PRO A 118 -3.66 1.84 -10.53
C PRO A 118 -3.39 2.19 -12.00
N LEU A 119 -2.38 2.98 -12.28
CA LEU A 119 -1.98 3.32 -13.65
C LEU A 119 -1.08 2.22 -14.25
N CYS A 120 -0.41 1.46 -13.42
CA CYS A 120 0.50 0.38 -13.81
C CYS A 120 -0.23 -0.92 -14.17
N VAL A 121 -1.51 -1.07 -13.82
CA VAL A 121 -2.32 -2.27 -14.06
C VAL A 121 -3.22 -2.16 -15.29
N GLU A 122 -2.93 -1.23 -16.20
CA GLU A 122 -3.68 -1.11 -17.45
C GLU A 122 -3.55 -2.37 -18.31
N THR A 123 -2.34 -2.99 -18.34
CA THR A 123 -2.11 -4.29 -18.96
C THR A 123 -1.24 -5.18 -18.07
N GLU A 124 -1.27 -6.50 -18.33
CA GLU A 124 -0.43 -7.45 -17.60
C GLU A 124 1.06 -7.18 -17.82
N GLU A 125 1.42 -6.80 -19.05
CA GLU A 125 2.81 -6.51 -19.44
C GLU A 125 3.38 -5.31 -18.68
N LYS A 126 2.59 -4.23 -18.52
CA LYS A 126 2.98 -3.06 -17.73
C LYS A 126 3.27 -3.45 -16.28
N LEU A 127 2.37 -4.23 -15.67
CA LEU A 127 2.55 -4.67 -14.29
C LEU A 127 3.76 -5.61 -14.15
N LYS A 128 3.95 -6.55 -15.08
CA LYS A 128 5.14 -7.42 -15.09
C LYS A 128 6.44 -6.63 -15.18
N ARG A 129 6.50 -5.61 -16.06
CA ARG A 129 7.67 -4.75 -16.21
C ARG A 129 7.94 -3.98 -14.91
N LEU A 130 6.93 -3.36 -14.31
CA LEU A 130 7.07 -2.68 -13.03
C LEU A 130 7.66 -3.60 -11.95
N LEU A 131 7.06 -4.79 -11.77
CA LEU A 131 7.47 -5.72 -10.72
C LEU A 131 8.89 -6.27 -10.95
N HIS A 132 9.27 -6.48 -12.22
CA HIS A 132 10.64 -6.84 -12.57
C HIS A 132 11.63 -5.74 -12.18
N ASN A 133 11.33 -4.49 -12.52
CA ASN A 133 12.17 -3.34 -12.17
C ASN A 133 12.29 -3.16 -10.65
N VAL A 134 11.16 -3.29 -9.93
CA VAL A 134 11.14 -3.24 -8.46
C VAL A 134 12.03 -4.33 -7.87
N SER A 135 11.90 -5.57 -8.36
CA SER A 135 12.75 -6.67 -7.88
C SER A 135 14.24 -6.43 -8.15
N SER A 136 14.58 -5.82 -9.29
CA SER A 136 15.97 -5.46 -9.63
C SER A 136 16.51 -4.35 -8.73
N LEU A 137 15.67 -3.37 -8.36
CA LEU A 137 16.02 -2.26 -7.47
C LEU A 137 16.26 -2.70 -6.03
N LEU A 138 15.50 -3.68 -5.55
CA LEU A 138 15.52 -4.07 -4.14
C LEU A 138 16.73 -4.92 -3.78
N LYS A 139 17.31 -4.65 -2.60
CA LYS A 139 18.18 -5.58 -1.90
C LYS A 139 17.42 -6.82 -1.47
N PRO A 140 18.07 -7.98 -1.30
CA PRO A 140 17.51 -9.09 -0.53
C PRO A 140 17.02 -8.60 0.84
N GLY A 141 15.84 -9.02 1.27
CA GLY A 141 15.17 -8.55 2.48
C GLY A 141 14.44 -7.23 2.36
N GLY A 142 14.62 -6.48 1.26
CA GLY A 142 13.99 -5.17 1.04
C GLY A 142 12.49 -5.24 0.74
N TYR A 143 11.79 -4.11 0.90
CA TYR A 143 10.34 -4.03 0.79
C TYR A 143 9.89 -3.20 -0.41
N PHE A 144 8.84 -3.67 -1.09
CA PHE A 144 8.04 -2.90 -2.04
C PHE A 144 6.67 -2.63 -1.45
N LEU A 145 6.32 -1.37 -1.29
CA LEU A 145 5.08 -0.99 -0.63
C LEU A 145 4.50 0.32 -1.17
N GLY A 146 3.24 0.53 -0.87
CA GLY A 146 2.55 1.75 -1.24
C GLY A 146 1.08 1.77 -0.83
N ILE A 147 0.37 2.74 -1.38
CA ILE A 147 -1.05 2.97 -1.17
C ILE A 147 -1.75 2.87 -2.53
N THR A 148 -2.88 2.18 -2.57
CA THR A 148 -3.70 2.09 -3.77
C THR A 148 -5.18 2.14 -3.41
N PRO A 149 -6.08 2.58 -4.31
CA PRO A 149 -7.51 2.37 -4.10
C PRO A 149 -7.83 0.89 -3.88
N ASP A 150 -8.65 0.62 -2.88
CA ASP A 150 -9.11 -0.74 -2.55
C ASP A 150 -10.13 -1.21 -3.58
N SER A 151 -9.64 -1.84 -4.62
CA SER A 151 -10.46 -2.32 -5.73
C SER A 151 -11.48 -3.36 -5.30
N SER A 152 -11.22 -4.13 -4.25
CA SER A 152 -12.17 -5.10 -3.68
C SER A 152 -13.36 -4.38 -3.07
N THR A 153 -13.11 -3.37 -2.24
CA THR A 153 -14.16 -2.53 -1.63
C THR A 153 -14.92 -1.74 -2.70
N ILE A 154 -14.23 -1.15 -3.68
CA ILE A 154 -14.86 -0.41 -4.78
C ILE A 154 -15.77 -1.33 -5.59
N TRP A 155 -15.29 -2.53 -5.93
CA TRP A 155 -16.06 -3.51 -6.70
C TRP A 155 -17.28 -4.01 -5.93
N ALA A 156 -17.13 -4.33 -4.65
CA ALA A 156 -18.27 -4.74 -3.81
C ALA A 156 -19.36 -3.66 -3.73
N LYS A 157 -18.96 -2.38 -3.59
CA LYS A 157 -19.89 -1.25 -3.64
C LYS A 157 -20.58 -1.14 -5.01
N TYR A 158 -19.84 -1.35 -6.10
CA TYR A 158 -20.35 -1.34 -7.46
C TYR A 158 -21.40 -2.44 -7.67
N GLN A 159 -21.08 -3.70 -7.35
CA GLN A 159 -22.02 -4.82 -7.46
C GLN A 159 -23.30 -4.58 -6.67
N LYS A 160 -23.19 -4.15 -5.42
CA LYS A 160 -24.35 -3.81 -4.59
C LYS A 160 -25.23 -2.72 -5.21
N ASN A 161 -24.61 -1.75 -5.90
CA ASN A 161 -25.34 -0.67 -6.58
C ASN A 161 -26.07 -1.18 -7.83
N VAL A 162 -25.41 -2.04 -8.64
CA VAL A 162 -25.99 -2.70 -9.81
C VAL A 162 -27.16 -3.60 -9.42
N GLU A 163 -26.99 -4.45 -8.40
CA GLU A 163 -28.06 -5.31 -7.87
C GLU A 163 -29.26 -4.48 -7.37
N ALA A 164 -28.99 -3.39 -6.64
CA ALA A 164 -30.05 -2.52 -6.16
C ALA A 164 -30.82 -1.82 -7.30
N TYR A 165 -30.18 -1.58 -8.44
CA TYR A 165 -30.80 -1.05 -9.63
C TYR A 165 -31.69 -2.10 -10.33
N HIS A 166 -31.18 -3.30 -10.54
CA HIS A 166 -31.91 -4.37 -11.25
C HIS A 166 -33.04 -5.01 -10.43
N ASN A 167 -32.84 -5.19 -9.11
CA ASN A 167 -33.86 -5.84 -8.24
C ASN A 167 -35.05 -4.99 -7.93
N LYS A 168 -35.06 -3.70 -8.20
CA LYS A 168 -36.18 -2.79 -7.94
C LYS A 168 -37.09 -2.61 -9.16
N GLY A 169 -37.46 -3.72 -9.83
CA GLY A 169 -38.43 -3.86 -10.90
C GLY A 169 -39.22 -2.58 -11.27
N GLY A 170 -38.72 -1.78 -12.20
CA GLY A 170 -39.48 -0.77 -12.95
C GLY A 170 -39.96 0.48 -12.20
N GLY A 171 -39.74 0.61 -10.90
CA GLY A 171 -40.11 1.80 -10.15
C GLY A 171 -38.93 2.79 -10.08
N MET A 172 -38.86 3.71 -11.02
CA MET A 172 -37.84 4.75 -11.11
C MET A 172 -37.68 5.52 -9.79
N LYS A 173 -36.62 5.22 -9.02
CA LYS A 173 -36.03 6.27 -8.20
C LYS A 173 -35.08 7.07 -9.11
N PRO A 174 -35.31 8.37 -9.33
CA PRO A 174 -34.63 9.16 -10.37
C PRO A 174 -33.12 9.38 -10.16
N ASN A 175 -32.51 8.79 -9.11
CA ASN A 175 -31.15 9.13 -8.69
C ASN A 175 -30.21 7.93 -8.53
N ILE A 176 -30.55 6.72 -8.97
CA ILE A 176 -29.64 5.56 -8.92
C ILE A 176 -29.18 5.26 -10.34
N PHE A 177 -27.90 5.47 -10.59
CA PHE A 177 -27.23 5.08 -11.83
C PHE A 177 -26.41 3.81 -11.52
N PRO A 178 -26.55 2.70 -12.27
CA PRO A 178 -25.89 1.44 -11.95
C PRO A 178 -24.38 1.57 -11.90
N ASN A 179 -23.78 2.34 -12.78
CA ASN A 179 -22.34 2.57 -12.90
C ASN A 179 -21.81 3.75 -12.07
N SER A 180 -22.59 4.35 -11.16
CA SER A 180 -22.13 5.47 -10.34
C SER A 180 -22.38 5.19 -8.87
N ILE A 181 -21.32 5.11 -8.09
CA ILE A 181 -21.34 5.03 -6.63
C ILE A 181 -21.21 6.45 -6.09
N ARG A 182 -22.13 6.87 -5.23
CA ARG A 182 -22.13 8.22 -4.65
C ARG A 182 -22.12 8.15 -3.13
N SER A 183 -21.22 8.91 -2.53
CA SER A 183 -21.13 9.20 -1.10
C SER A 183 -21.13 10.72 -0.90
N GLU A 184 -21.28 11.18 0.31
CA GLU A 184 -21.07 12.60 0.65
C GLU A 184 -19.63 13.06 0.39
N SER A 185 -18.66 12.14 0.51
CA SER A 185 -17.23 12.43 0.41
C SER A 185 -16.64 12.21 -0.98
N TYR A 186 -17.28 11.37 -1.82
CA TYR A 186 -16.72 11.00 -3.12
C TYR A 186 -17.79 10.50 -4.10
N MET A 187 -17.41 10.46 -5.37
CA MET A 187 -18.16 9.83 -6.45
C MET A 187 -17.22 8.93 -7.26
N ILE A 188 -17.64 7.69 -7.52
CA ILE A 188 -16.95 6.74 -8.40
C ILE A 188 -17.87 6.45 -9.59
N THR A 189 -17.32 6.54 -10.81
CA THR A 189 -18.07 6.30 -12.04
C THR A 189 -17.32 5.33 -12.93
N PHE A 190 -18.00 4.24 -13.32
CA PHE A 190 -17.53 3.29 -14.31
C PHE A 190 -18.05 3.67 -15.70
N GLU A 191 -17.24 3.54 -16.74
CA GLU A 191 -17.65 3.87 -18.11
C GLU A 191 -18.65 2.87 -18.66
N VAL A 192 -18.46 1.57 -18.36
CA VAL A 192 -19.29 0.48 -18.86
C VAL A 192 -19.65 -0.44 -17.71
N GLU A 193 -20.88 -0.98 -17.74
CA GLU A 193 -21.33 -2.00 -16.80
C GLU A 193 -20.63 -3.33 -17.09
N GLU A 194 -20.17 -4.00 -16.04
CA GLU A 194 -19.46 -5.27 -16.09
C GLU A 194 -20.07 -6.24 -15.08
N GLU A 195 -20.19 -7.51 -15.49
CA GLU A 195 -20.70 -8.57 -14.61
C GLU A 195 -19.59 -9.21 -13.77
N LYS A 196 -18.37 -9.21 -14.29
CA LYS A 196 -17.20 -9.88 -13.65
C LYS A 196 -16.09 -8.88 -13.42
N PHE A 197 -15.31 -9.09 -12.36
CA PHE A 197 -14.11 -8.30 -12.09
C PHE A 197 -13.06 -8.57 -13.17
N PRO A 198 -12.69 -7.58 -14.00
CA PRO A 198 -11.66 -7.75 -15.02
C PRO A 198 -10.28 -7.79 -14.37
N PHE A 199 -9.37 -8.61 -14.90
CA PHE A 199 -8.04 -8.75 -14.34
C PHE A 199 -7.16 -7.52 -14.55
N PHE A 200 -7.32 -6.83 -15.69
CA PHE A 200 -6.53 -5.66 -16.08
C PHE A 200 -7.38 -4.64 -16.85
N GLY A 201 -6.96 -3.37 -16.80
CA GLY A 201 -7.44 -2.31 -17.68
C GLY A 201 -8.85 -1.79 -17.43
N LYS A 202 -9.54 -2.23 -16.37
CA LYS A 202 -10.87 -1.70 -16.07
C LYS A 202 -10.77 -0.32 -15.45
N LYS A 203 -11.10 0.70 -16.23
CA LYS A 203 -11.06 2.11 -15.83
C LYS A 203 -12.31 2.54 -15.08
N TYR A 204 -12.10 3.40 -14.10
CA TYR A 204 -13.13 4.14 -13.39
C TYR A 204 -12.62 5.55 -13.05
N GLN A 205 -13.53 6.47 -12.83
CA GLN A 205 -13.21 7.81 -12.36
C GLN A 205 -13.54 7.90 -10.87
N LEU A 206 -12.60 8.42 -10.08
CA LEU A 206 -12.76 8.75 -8.67
C LEU A 206 -12.68 10.26 -8.51
N LYS A 207 -13.70 10.86 -7.90
CA LYS A 207 -13.76 12.29 -7.62
C LYS A 207 -14.12 12.51 -6.16
N PHE A 208 -13.33 13.26 -5.42
CA PHE A 208 -13.67 13.65 -4.06
C PHE A 208 -14.51 14.92 -4.01
N ALA A 209 -15.24 15.09 -2.91
CA ALA A 209 -16.02 16.30 -2.67
C ALA A 209 -15.07 17.50 -2.57
N GLY A 210 -15.31 18.51 -3.39
CA GLY A 210 -14.47 19.71 -3.49
C GLY A 210 -13.47 19.69 -4.64
N ASP A 211 -13.20 18.54 -5.25
CA ASP A 211 -12.31 18.47 -6.41
C ASP A 211 -12.98 19.02 -7.66
N MET A 212 -12.22 19.69 -8.51
CA MET A 212 -12.70 20.23 -9.79
C MET A 212 -12.93 19.13 -10.82
N SER A 213 -12.03 18.12 -10.86
CA SER A 213 -12.07 16.99 -11.79
C SER A 213 -11.93 15.67 -11.06
N GLY A 214 -12.38 14.58 -11.67
CA GLY A 214 -12.09 13.21 -11.22
C GLY A 214 -10.76 12.71 -11.77
N GLU A 215 -10.14 11.81 -11.06
CA GLU A 215 -8.95 11.06 -11.49
C GLU A 215 -9.37 9.72 -12.08
N THR A 216 -8.69 9.32 -13.15
CA THR A 216 -8.94 8.02 -13.80
C THR A 216 -7.96 7.00 -13.28
N HIS A 217 -8.49 5.89 -12.77
CA HIS A 217 -7.75 4.76 -12.24
C HIS A 217 -8.18 3.47 -12.92
N CYS A 218 -7.30 2.44 -12.91
CA CYS A 218 -7.70 1.07 -13.20
C CYS A 218 -7.94 0.29 -11.91
N LEU A 219 -8.89 -0.63 -11.93
CA LEU A 219 -9.07 -1.58 -10.83
C LEU A 219 -7.84 -2.49 -10.72
N VAL A 220 -7.33 -2.66 -9.53
CA VAL A 220 -6.22 -3.57 -9.21
C VAL A 220 -6.79 -4.93 -8.82
N HIS A 221 -6.57 -5.95 -9.64
CA HIS A 221 -6.94 -7.33 -9.27
C HIS A 221 -5.84 -7.92 -8.37
N PHE A 222 -6.04 -7.85 -7.06
CA PHE A 222 -5.03 -8.24 -6.07
C PHE A 222 -4.51 -9.68 -6.23
N PRO A 223 -5.32 -10.70 -6.53
CA PRO A 223 -4.80 -12.04 -6.79
C PRO A 223 -3.82 -12.09 -7.97
N SER A 224 -4.08 -11.31 -9.05
CA SER A 224 -3.14 -11.19 -10.18
C SER A 224 -1.88 -10.45 -9.78
N LEU A 225 -1.99 -9.37 -9.01
CA LEU A 225 -0.83 -8.63 -8.49
C LEU A 225 0.07 -9.55 -7.65
N ILE A 226 -0.51 -10.32 -6.72
CA ILE A 226 0.24 -11.25 -5.86
C ILE A 226 0.93 -12.35 -6.69
N ARG A 227 0.24 -12.90 -7.67
CA ARG A 227 0.81 -13.92 -8.57
C ARG A 227 2.01 -13.37 -9.35
N LEU A 228 1.84 -12.20 -9.98
CA LEU A 228 2.89 -11.57 -10.79
C LEU A 228 4.06 -11.06 -9.94
N ALA A 229 3.79 -10.57 -8.72
CA ALA A 229 4.83 -10.21 -7.77
C ALA A 229 5.70 -11.42 -7.41
N ARG A 230 5.08 -12.58 -7.14
CA ARG A 230 5.79 -13.82 -6.87
C ARG A 230 6.60 -14.30 -8.07
N GLU A 231 6.06 -14.20 -9.29
CA GLU A 231 6.78 -14.49 -10.53
C GLU A 231 8.03 -13.58 -10.70
N ALA A 232 7.97 -12.35 -10.20
CA ALA A 232 9.09 -11.41 -10.19
C ALA A 232 10.06 -11.60 -8.99
N GLY A 233 9.82 -12.58 -8.11
CA GLY A 233 10.64 -12.85 -6.93
C GLY A 233 10.33 -11.95 -5.74
N LEU A 234 9.10 -11.47 -5.61
CA LEU A 234 8.61 -10.68 -4.50
C LEU A 234 7.53 -11.46 -3.74
N ASP A 235 7.76 -11.75 -2.48
CA ASP A 235 6.82 -12.44 -1.62
C ASP A 235 5.75 -11.48 -1.10
N TYR A 236 4.52 -11.96 -1.05
CA TYR A 236 3.41 -11.25 -0.45
C TYR A 236 3.57 -11.18 1.07
N VAL A 237 3.52 -9.98 1.62
CA VAL A 237 3.49 -9.75 3.06
C VAL A 237 2.07 -9.41 3.49
N GLU A 238 1.49 -8.32 2.95
CA GLU A 238 0.18 -7.85 3.34
C GLU A 238 -0.48 -6.95 2.31
N ILE A 239 -1.81 -7.00 2.26
CA ILE A 239 -2.69 -5.99 1.66
C ILE A 239 -3.76 -5.72 2.70
N GLN A 240 -3.78 -4.50 3.26
CA GLN A 240 -4.64 -4.14 4.37
C GLN A 240 -5.43 -2.88 4.07
N ASN A 241 -6.76 -2.91 4.28
CA ASN A 241 -7.58 -1.71 4.14
C ASN A 241 -7.14 -0.62 5.12
N LEU A 242 -7.14 0.65 4.69
CA LEU A 242 -6.60 1.73 5.51
C LEU A 242 -7.41 2.02 6.78
N THR A 243 -8.65 1.58 6.90
CA THR A 243 -9.40 1.67 8.16
C THR A 243 -8.86 0.69 9.19
N GLU A 244 -8.53 -0.54 8.78
CA GLU A 244 -7.89 -1.54 9.63
C GLU A 244 -6.46 -1.11 9.98
N PHE A 245 -5.70 -0.65 8.97
CA PHE A 245 -4.36 -0.10 9.18
C PHE A 245 -4.36 1.04 10.21
N TYR A 246 -5.36 1.93 10.17
CA TYR A 246 -5.51 3.01 11.15
C TYR A 246 -5.78 2.46 12.55
N ASP A 247 -6.71 1.51 12.68
CA ASP A 247 -7.08 0.94 13.98
C ASP A 247 -5.90 0.19 14.61
N ASP A 248 -5.17 -0.60 13.85
CA ASP A 248 -4.01 -1.37 14.30
C ASP A 248 -2.83 -0.48 14.72
N ASN A 249 -2.63 0.64 14.03
CA ASN A 249 -1.50 1.54 14.27
C ASN A 249 -1.89 2.81 15.05
N SER A 250 -3.14 2.98 15.44
CA SER A 250 -3.66 4.23 16.02
C SER A 250 -2.94 4.66 17.30
N TRP A 251 -2.46 3.73 18.12
CA TRP A 251 -1.76 4.03 19.37
C TRP A 251 -0.35 4.60 19.13
N LEU A 252 0.39 4.06 18.17
CA LEU A 252 1.70 4.54 17.76
C LEU A 252 1.58 5.93 17.13
N LEU A 253 0.55 6.10 16.30
CA LEU A 253 0.34 7.28 15.49
C LEU A 253 -0.29 8.43 16.27
N ARG A 254 -1.01 8.17 17.38
CA ARG A 254 -1.65 9.20 18.20
C ARG A 254 -0.67 10.19 18.82
N ALA A 255 0.49 9.74 19.24
CA ALA A 255 1.48 10.59 19.88
C ALA A 255 2.24 11.47 18.86
N GLN A 256 2.57 10.91 17.71
CA GLN A 256 3.39 11.56 16.68
C GLN A 256 2.58 12.38 15.67
N LEU A 257 1.35 11.96 15.38
CA LEU A 257 0.56 12.50 14.29
C LEU A 257 -0.76 13.16 14.71
N ALA A 258 -0.98 13.32 16.02
CA ALA A 258 -2.17 14.00 16.54
C ALA A 258 -2.35 15.41 15.93
N GLY A 259 -1.25 16.13 15.67
CA GLY A 259 -1.25 17.41 14.99
C GLY A 259 -1.77 17.34 13.56
N MET A 260 -1.36 16.35 12.77
CA MET A 260 -1.74 16.23 11.35
C MET A 260 -3.25 16.01 11.15
N LEU A 261 -3.92 15.31 12.09
CA LEU A 261 -5.35 14.98 11.99
C LEU A 261 -6.27 16.03 12.63
N VAL A 262 -5.73 16.89 13.52
CA VAL A 262 -6.51 17.84 14.30
C VAL A 262 -6.34 19.28 13.80
N ASP A 263 -5.28 19.59 13.08
CA ASP A 263 -4.94 20.96 12.70
C ASP A 263 -5.79 21.52 11.55
N ALA A 264 -5.90 22.85 11.49
CA ALA A 264 -6.58 23.64 10.45
C ALA A 264 -8.12 23.58 10.36
N GLY A 265 -8.83 23.36 11.46
CA GLY A 265 -10.29 23.58 11.52
C GLY A 265 -11.16 22.48 10.90
N HIS A 266 -10.54 21.40 10.43
CA HIS A 266 -11.24 20.22 9.93
C HIS A 266 -10.77 19.00 10.74
N ASN A 267 -11.47 18.70 11.81
CA ASN A 267 -11.21 17.50 12.58
C ASN A 267 -11.48 16.26 11.73
N LEU A 268 -10.49 15.40 11.59
CA LEU A 268 -10.62 14.11 10.92
C LEU A 268 -10.93 12.99 11.91
N VAL A 269 -10.71 13.26 13.19
CA VAL A 269 -10.94 12.36 14.32
C VAL A 269 -11.78 13.04 15.41
N ASP A 270 -12.47 12.23 16.23
CA ASP A 270 -13.18 12.70 17.42
C ASP A 270 -12.21 12.99 18.58
N GLN A 271 -12.71 13.50 19.70
CA GLN A 271 -11.92 13.80 20.90
C GLN A 271 -11.23 12.56 21.51
N ARG A 272 -11.65 11.36 21.12
CA ARG A 272 -11.06 10.08 21.55
C ARG A 272 -10.05 9.55 20.55
N GLY A 273 -9.79 10.29 19.45
CA GLY A 273 -8.89 9.89 18.37
C GLY A 273 -9.48 8.83 17.42
N ARG A 274 -10.80 8.63 17.39
CA ARG A 274 -11.45 7.74 16.42
C ARG A 274 -11.80 8.53 15.17
N LEU A 275 -11.64 7.92 14.01
CA LEU A 275 -12.00 8.53 12.73
C LEU A 275 -13.48 8.97 12.72
N LEU A 276 -13.73 10.18 12.26
CA LEU A 276 -15.08 10.62 11.96
C LEU A 276 -15.63 9.81 10.75
N GLN A 277 -16.95 9.63 10.67
CA GLN A 277 -17.60 8.84 9.62
C GLN A 277 -17.11 9.20 8.22
N ARG A 278 -16.99 10.50 7.93
CA ARG A 278 -16.49 11.00 6.65
C ARG A 278 -15.03 10.58 6.38
N SER A 279 -14.17 10.63 7.40
CA SER A 279 -12.78 10.21 7.28
C SER A 279 -12.67 8.69 7.12
N TYR A 280 -13.51 7.95 7.84
CA TYR A 280 -13.62 6.51 7.72
C TYR A 280 -14.05 6.08 6.31
N ASP A 281 -15.07 6.74 5.73
CA ASP A 281 -15.54 6.46 4.37
C ASP A 281 -14.46 6.70 3.31
N VAL A 282 -13.64 7.75 3.48
CA VAL A 282 -12.53 8.07 2.56
C VAL A 282 -11.40 7.07 2.72
N LEU A 283 -10.94 6.78 3.95
CA LEU A 283 -9.88 5.79 4.19
C LEU A 283 -10.28 4.40 3.70
N GLY A 284 -11.53 4.01 3.91
CA GLY A 284 -12.04 2.71 3.45
C GLY A 284 -12.03 2.49 1.95
N LEU A 285 -11.76 3.54 1.15
CA LEU A 285 -11.53 3.41 -0.30
C LEU A 285 -10.11 3.04 -0.67
N TYR A 286 -9.20 2.98 0.29
CA TYR A 286 -7.78 2.73 0.04
C TYR A 286 -7.28 1.54 0.84
N THR A 287 -6.21 0.97 0.35
CA THR A 287 -5.48 -0.13 0.99
C THR A 287 -3.98 0.12 0.87
N THR A 288 -3.21 -0.38 1.82
CA THR A 288 -1.77 -0.57 1.65
C THR A 288 -1.52 -1.86 0.90
N PHE A 289 -0.37 -1.97 0.25
CA PHE A 289 0.19 -3.23 -0.23
C PHE A 289 1.65 -3.30 0.16
N ILE A 290 2.09 -4.47 0.58
CA ILE A 290 3.46 -4.73 1.05
C ILE A 290 3.91 -6.06 0.48
N PHE A 291 5.05 -6.03 -0.21
CA PHE A 291 5.77 -7.18 -0.71
C PHE A 291 7.22 -7.12 -0.22
N GLN A 292 7.87 -8.25 -0.09
CA GLN A 292 9.26 -8.35 0.31
C GLN A 292 10.06 -9.16 -0.72
N LYS A 293 11.26 -8.70 -1.04
CA LYS A 293 12.22 -9.53 -1.76
C LYS A 293 12.86 -10.50 -0.77
N PRO A 294 12.73 -11.82 -0.97
CA PRO A 294 13.33 -12.80 -0.06
C PRO A 294 14.83 -12.58 0.11
N ASP A 295 15.31 -12.78 1.31
CA ASP A 295 16.73 -12.84 1.60
C ASP A 295 17.16 -14.31 1.64
N PRO A 296 17.99 -14.78 0.69
CA PRO A 296 18.41 -16.17 0.63
C PRO A 296 19.30 -16.58 1.81
N ASP A 297 19.89 -15.61 2.50
CA ASP A 297 20.77 -15.87 3.67
C ASP A 297 19.98 -16.07 4.96
N ILE A 298 18.69 -15.69 4.96
CA ILE A 298 17.78 -15.93 6.08
C ILE A 298 17.15 -17.31 5.92
N THR A 299 17.65 -18.30 6.66
CA THR A 299 17.02 -19.60 6.77
C THR A 299 15.81 -19.46 7.70
N PRO A 300 14.55 -19.69 7.25
CA PRO A 300 13.41 -19.67 8.15
C PRO A 300 13.63 -20.70 9.25
N PRO A 301 13.30 -20.39 10.52
CA PRO A 301 13.39 -21.36 11.60
C PRO A 301 12.54 -22.59 11.25
N LEU A 302 13.10 -23.76 11.44
CA LEU A 302 12.37 -25.02 11.25
C LEU A 302 11.08 -24.96 12.07
N MET A 303 9.94 -24.94 11.42
CA MET A 303 8.63 -24.61 11.99
C MET A 303 8.06 -25.67 12.94
N THR A 304 8.82 -26.70 13.27
CA THR A 304 8.40 -27.67 14.27
C THR A 304 9.60 -28.02 15.15
N PRO A 305 9.56 -27.68 16.45
CA PRO A 305 10.38 -28.41 17.41
C PRO A 305 9.96 -29.87 17.29
N LEU A 306 10.86 -30.75 16.88
CA LEU A 306 10.67 -32.17 17.08
C LEU A 306 10.51 -32.34 18.60
N LEU A 307 9.28 -32.57 19.06
CA LEU A 307 9.08 -33.10 20.39
C LEU A 307 9.82 -34.45 20.40
N GLU A 308 10.97 -34.51 21.07
CA GLU A 308 11.60 -35.76 21.42
C GLU A 308 10.64 -36.48 22.37
N ASP A 309 9.78 -37.36 21.81
CA ASP A 309 9.09 -38.34 22.59
C ASP A 309 10.14 -39.28 23.21
N GLY A 310 10.38 -39.09 24.51
CA GLY A 310 11.25 -39.93 25.29
C GLY A 310 10.68 -41.33 25.48
N SER A 311 10.55 -42.10 24.40
CA SER A 311 10.33 -43.55 24.47
C SER A 311 11.29 -44.25 23.52
N HIS A 312 12.39 -44.73 24.08
CA HIS A 312 13.16 -45.79 23.48
C HIS A 312 12.30 -47.00 23.24
N ASN A 313 12.02 -47.37 22.01
CA ASN A 313 11.89 -48.77 21.60
C ASN A 313 12.32 -48.91 20.14
N HIS A 314 13.22 -49.88 19.99
CA HIS A 314 13.76 -50.37 18.73
C HIS A 314 12.66 -50.97 17.83
N ASP A 315 12.93 -50.92 16.56
CA ASP A 315 12.47 -51.74 15.44
C ASP A 315 11.23 -51.26 14.67
N GLU A 316 11.52 -51.21 13.40
CA GLU A 316 10.71 -51.33 12.20
C GLU A 316 10.57 -50.06 11.32
N ALA A 317 11.23 -50.20 10.19
CA ALA A 317 11.01 -49.38 9.00
C ALA A 317 9.54 -49.38 8.58
N THR A 318 8.89 -48.23 8.66
CA THR A 318 7.53 -48.07 8.13
C THR A 318 7.46 -46.92 7.17
N PHE A 319 7.15 -47.29 5.95
CA PHE A 319 6.61 -46.62 4.79
C PHE A 319 5.89 -45.29 5.13
N ILE A 320 6.34 -44.19 4.48
CA ILE A 320 5.64 -42.92 4.47
C ILE A 320 4.62 -42.95 3.34
N PRO A 321 3.31 -42.87 3.61
CA PRO A 321 2.34 -42.66 2.54
C PRO A 321 2.34 -41.22 2.06
N GLN A 322 2.52 -41.02 0.76
CA GLN A 322 2.19 -39.77 0.08
C GLN A 322 0.72 -39.39 0.38
N ARG A 323 0.50 -38.23 0.98
CA ARG A 323 -0.83 -37.65 1.09
C ARG A 323 -1.12 -36.82 -0.14
N ASP A 324 -2.08 -37.28 -0.90
CA ASP A 324 -2.73 -36.52 -1.96
C ASP A 324 -3.37 -35.24 -1.40
N TRP A 325 -3.04 -34.12 -2.00
CA TRP A 325 -3.71 -32.86 -1.72
C TRP A 325 -5.09 -32.89 -2.38
N GLN A 326 -6.11 -33.23 -1.60
CA GLN A 326 -7.49 -33.02 -2.03
C GLN A 326 -7.85 -31.54 -1.90
N VAL A 327 -8.26 -30.98 -3.04
CA VAL A 327 -8.87 -29.66 -3.13
C VAL A 327 -10.15 -29.64 -2.29
N VAL A 328 -10.14 -28.89 -1.20
CA VAL A 328 -11.35 -28.67 -0.39
C VAL A 328 -12.23 -27.68 -1.10
N SER A 329 -13.32 -28.14 -1.67
CA SER A 329 -14.40 -27.28 -2.16
C SER A 329 -15.17 -26.69 -0.97
N TRP A 330 -15.24 -25.37 -0.90
CA TRP A 330 -16.05 -24.66 0.08
C TRP A 330 -17.54 -24.89 -0.21
N ARG A 331 -18.26 -25.54 0.68
CA ARG A 331 -19.72 -25.54 0.72
C ARG A 331 -20.16 -24.42 1.67
N GLU A 332 -21.05 -23.57 1.15
CA GLU A 332 -21.86 -22.67 1.95
C GLU A 332 -22.75 -23.52 2.86
N ASP A 333 -22.58 -23.40 4.18
CA ASP A 333 -23.57 -23.52 5.25
C ASP A 333 -22.85 -23.69 6.59
N ASP A 334 -22.65 -22.56 7.28
CA ASP A 334 -22.74 -22.55 8.76
C ASP A 334 -22.85 -21.09 9.26
N LYS A 335 -24.09 -20.75 9.61
CA LYS A 335 -24.40 -19.56 10.40
C LYS A 335 -24.17 -19.94 11.87
N ASN A 336 -23.14 -19.39 12.50
CA ASN A 336 -23.05 -19.06 13.94
C ASN A 336 -21.62 -19.18 14.46
N VAL A 337 -20.89 -18.06 14.39
CA VAL A 337 -19.75 -17.81 15.29
C VAL A 337 -19.73 -16.32 15.61
N PRO A 338 -19.64 -15.91 16.88
CA PRO A 338 -19.55 -14.50 17.27
C PRO A 338 -18.18 -13.91 16.89
N PRO A 339 -18.06 -12.59 16.67
CA PRO A 339 -16.82 -11.97 16.26
C PRO A 339 -15.83 -11.92 17.43
N GLU A 340 -14.74 -12.64 17.32
CA GLU A 340 -13.56 -12.42 18.14
C GLU A 340 -12.73 -11.28 17.52
N SER A 341 -12.43 -10.29 18.35
CA SER A 341 -11.59 -9.16 18.06
C SER A 341 -10.17 -9.60 17.68
N SER A 342 -9.74 -9.32 16.46
CA SER A 342 -8.42 -9.67 15.96
C SER A 342 -7.44 -8.49 16.13
N SER A 343 -6.38 -8.73 16.86
CA SER A 343 -5.14 -7.98 16.83
C SER A 343 -4.28 -8.49 15.66
N GLY A 344 -4.28 -7.80 14.50
CA GLY A 344 -3.85 -8.45 13.25
C GLY A 344 -2.34 -8.52 13.00
N LEU A 345 -1.64 -7.40 12.99
CA LEU A 345 -0.26 -7.36 12.45
C LEU A 345 0.77 -8.05 13.35
N THR A 346 0.74 -7.78 14.64
CA THR A 346 1.72 -8.33 15.59
C THR A 346 1.66 -9.85 15.72
N LYS A 347 0.46 -10.44 15.62
CA LYS A 347 0.30 -11.90 15.72
C LYS A 347 0.74 -12.66 14.47
N ILE A 348 0.63 -12.06 13.29
CA ILE A 348 1.06 -12.70 12.04
C ILE A 348 2.59 -12.74 11.96
N ILE A 349 3.25 -11.70 12.44
CA ILE A 349 4.72 -11.61 12.51
C ILE A 349 5.28 -12.61 13.52
N GLU A 350 4.66 -12.75 14.69
CA GLU A 350 5.08 -13.73 15.70
C GLU A 350 4.80 -15.19 15.30
N GLN A 351 3.72 -15.47 14.55
CA GLN A 351 3.38 -16.84 14.17
C GLN A 351 4.16 -17.40 13.00
N LYS A 352 4.76 -16.54 12.14
CA LYS A 352 5.45 -17.03 10.93
C LYS A 352 6.97 -17.08 11.03
N GLY A 353 7.60 -16.53 12.08
CA GLY A 353 9.06 -16.54 12.23
C GLY A 353 9.84 -16.02 11.01
N ILE A 354 9.15 -15.28 10.13
CA ILE A 354 9.63 -14.90 8.80
C ILE A 354 10.52 -13.65 8.85
N LEU A 355 10.44 -12.90 9.95
CA LEU A 355 11.24 -11.70 10.11
C LEU A 355 12.12 -11.87 11.34
N GLY A 356 13.44 -11.84 11.15
CA GLY A 356 14.36 -11.36 12.18
C GLY A 356 13.89 -9.97 12.63
N PRO A 357 14.41 -9.39 13.71
CA PRO A 357 13.91 -8.12 14.23
C PRO A 357 13.83 -7.11 13.10
N GLY A 358 12.59 -6.90 12.61
CA GLY A 358 12.31 -5.96 11.55
C GLY A 358 12.45 -4.53 12.07
N PRO A 359 12.52 -3.53 11.20
CA PRO A 359 12.63 -2.13 11.60
C PRO A 359 11.57 -1.70 12.62
N ALA A 360 10.42 -2.35 12.64
CA ALA A 360 9.34 -2.09 13.58
C ALA A 360 9.65 -2.59 15.00
N GLU A 361 10.23 -3.78 15.16
CA GLU A 361 10.57 -4.33 16.49
C GLU A 361 11.67 -3.55 17.18
N LEU A 362 12.68 -3.05 16.42
CA LEU A 362 13.74 -2.20 16.97
C LEU A 362 13.23 -0.86 17.50
N ARG A 363 12.08 -0.37 16.99
CA ARG A 363 11.46 0.88 17.45
C ARG A 363 10.56 0.70 18.67
N PHE A 364 10.09 -0.52 18.95
CA PHE A 364 9.24 -0.83 20.11
C PHE A 364 10.01 -1.07 21.40
N SER A 365 11.26 -1.51 21.33
CA SER A 365 12.09 -1.76 22.50
C SER A 365 12.73 -0.51 23.10
N ASP A 366 12.83 0.59 22.34
CA ASP A 366 13.42 1.85 22.82
C ASP A 366 12.40 2.84 23.38
N ALA A 367 11.11 2.47 23.46
CA ALA A 367 10.03 3.32 23.91
C ALA A 367 9.46 2.94 25.31
N ILE A 368 10.21 2.15 26.12
CA ILE A 368 9.85 1.87 27.52
C ILE A 368 10.85 2.52 28.47
#